data_8b6143847af14f17682f4aef3134324d
#
_entry.id   8b6143847af14f17682f4aef3134324d
#
_cell.length_a   1.000
_cell.length_b   1.000
_cell.length_c   1.000
_cell.angle_alpha   90.00
_cell.angle_beta   90.00
_cell.angle_gamma   90.00
#
_symmetry.space_group_name_H-M   'P 1'
#
loop_
_entity.id
_entity.type
_entity.pdbx_description
1 polymer ?
#
loop_
_entity_poly.entity_id
_entity_poly.type
_entity_poly.pdbx_seq_one_letter_code
_entity_poly.pdbx_strand_id
1 'polypeptide(L)'
;MELRQIDCFLAVATDLHFGRAAKRLLLAQSSVSEAINLLEKEVGGQLFVRTSRRVQLTPLGEKFRLGVEPAALVLHATLDDCRNTALGQASRLRIGFLGGGLYEYTLPFVRHLRRKFQIDVDWVELSLLDQFEAITLGKVDAAFCRLPLSHDGLVQCAVLFEEKKKLVMPADHRLCDRDWIDPEELARETVPALPDNHQLGAWAAVHFPDHTPSGRPIARGPVVTTVRECLAVVESGEAVVIVGERLEHYYSESSGNRVGDLGRS
;
A
#
# COMPACT_ATOMS: atom_id res chain seq x y z
N MET A 1 23.95 -18.26 -9.11
CA MET A 1 22.62 -17.95 -8.51
C MET A 1 21.56 -18.08 -9.60
N GLU A 2 20.54 -18.92 -9.39
CA GLU A 2 19.45 -19.15 -10.33
C GLU A 2 18.16 -18.50 -9.82
N LEU A 3 17.31 -18.03 -10.75
CA LEU A 3 16.04 -17.41 -10.40
C LEU A 3 15.18 -18.34 -9.51
N ARG A 4 15.17 -19.63 -9.79
CA ARG A 4 14.46 -20.63 -8.97
C ARG A 4 14.92 -20.67 -7.52
N GLN A 5 16.20 -20.43 -7.24
CA GLN A 5 16.73 -20.38 -5.88
C GLN A 5 16.19 -19.16 -5.14
N ILE A 6 16.09 -18.02 -5.85
CA ILE A 6 15.51 -16.79 -5.32
C ILE A 6 14.01 -17.00 -5.02
N ASP A 7 13.26 -17.59 -5.93
CA ASP A 7 11.84 -17.88 -5.73
C ASP A 7 11.61 -18.81 -4.53
N CYS A 8 12.43 -19.85 -4.38
CA CYS A 8 12.39 -20.73 -3.21
C CYS A 8 12.69 -19.96 -1.91
N PHE A 9 13.70 -19.08 -1.93
CA PHE A 9 14.05 -18.26 -0.78
C PHE A 9 12.89 -17.31 -0.39
N LEU A 10 12.35 -16.56 -1.32
CA LEU A 10 11.24 -15.62 -1.07
C LEU A 10 9.99 -16.36 -0.58
N ALA A 11 9.69 -17.52 -1.16
CA ALA A 11 8.58 -18.35 -0.70
C ALA A 11 8.75 -18.82 0.75
N VAL A 12 9.94 -19.30 1.14
CA VAL A 12 10.22 -19.72 2.51
C VAL A 12 10.26 -18.52 3.46
N ALA A 13 10.78 -17.37 3.03
CA ALA A 13 10.83 -16.14 3.83
C ALA A 13 9.41 -15.63 4.17
N THR A 14 8.46 -15.73 3.23
CA THR A 14 7.06 -15.37 3.44
C THR A 14 6.33 -16.36 4.33
N ASP A 15 6.46 -17.67 4.04
CA ASP A 15 5.68 -18.70 4.73
C ASP A 15 6.28 -19.10 6.08
N LEU A 16 7.57 -18.80 6.31
CA LEU A 16 8.38 -19.29 7.43
C LEU A 16 8.22 -20.81 7.65
N HIS A 17 8.01 -21.53 6.53
CA HIS A 17 7.74 -22.97 6.55
C HIS A 17 8.03 -23.63 5.20
N PHE A 18 9.03 -24.50 5.13
CA PHE A 18 9.47 -25.15 3.88
C PHE A 18 8.37 -25.95 3.18
N GLY A 19 7.54 -26.68 3.93
CA GLY A 19 6.45 -27.47 3.34
C GLY A 19 5.32 -26.61 2.74
N ARG A 20 4.99 -25.45 3.32
CA ARG A 20 4.03 -24.52 2.75
C ARG A 20 4.58 -23.84 1.51
N ALA A 21 5.81 -23.37 1.57
CA ALA A 21 6.50 -22.78 0.42
C ALA A 21 6.60 -23.78 -0.75
N ALA A 22 6.93 -25.04 -0.47
CA ALA A 22 6.99 -26.08 -1.48
C ALA A 22 5.62 -26.32 -2.16
N LYS A 23 4.55 -26.40 -1.37
CA LYS A 23 3.18 -26.51 -1.92
C LYS A 23 2.81 -25.33 -2.81
N ARG A 24 3.12 -24.09 -2.36
CA ARG A 24 2.85 -22.86 -3.13
C ARG A 24 3.61 -22.84 -4.46
N LEU A 25 4.86 -23.33 -4.47
CA LEU A 25 5.70 -23.39 -5.67
C LEU A 25 5.46 -24.64 -6.52
N LEU A 26 4.55 -25.53 -6.11
CA LEU A 26 4.31 -26.81 -6.77
C LEU A 26 5.59 -27.69 -6.88
N LEU A 27 6.42 -27.67 -5.83
CA LEU A 27 7.68 -28.38 -5.75
C LEU A 27 7.68 -29.39 -4.59
N ALA A 28 8.61 -30.35 -4.65
CA ALA A 28 8.92 -31.18 -3.49
C ALA A 28 9.66 -30.35 -2.42
N GLN A 29 9.40 -30.62 -1.14
CA GLN A 29 10.08 -29.91 -0.04
C GLN A 29 11.61 -30.11 -0.07
N SER A 30 12.07 -31.28 -0.49
CA SER A 30 13.50 -31.56 -0.69
C SER A 30 14.14 -30.63 -1.71
N SER A 31 13.45 -30.37 -2.83
CA SER A 31 13.93 -29.46 -3.88
C SER A 31 14.02 -28.01 -3.39
N VAL A 32 13.05 -27.55 -2.59
CA VAL A 32 13.12 -26.23 -1.95
C VAL A 32 14.29 -26.16 -0.98
N SER A 33 14.47 -27.20 -0.15
CA SER A 33 15.60 -27.25 0.81
C SER A 33 16.96 -27.26 0.11
N GLU A 34 17.08 -27.98 -0.99
CA GLU A 34 18.30 -28.02 -1.81
C GLU A 34 18.60 -26.67 -2.44
N ALA A 35 17.59 -26.01 -3.03
CA ALA A 35 17.72 -24.68 -3.61
C ALA A 35 18.21 -23.66 -2.59
N ILE A 36 17.65 -23.68 -1.38
CA ILE A 36 18.09 -22.80 -0.28
C ILE A 36 19.53 -23.11 0.14
N ASN A 37 19.89 -24.39 0.30
CA ASN A 37 21.24 -24.76 0.69
C ASN A 37 22.30 -24.33 -0.34
N LEU A 38 21.97 -24.41 -1.63
CA LEU A 38 22.84 -23.92 -2.71
C LEU A 38 22.97 -22.40 -2.66
N LEU A 39 21.87 -21.69 -2.44
CA LEU A 39 21.86 -20.24 -2.30
C LEU A 39 22.68 -19.78 -1.08
N GLU A 40 22.51 -20.44 0.08
CA GLU A 40 23.28 -20.16 1.30
C GLU A 40 24.80 -20.37 1.10
N LYS A 41 25.20 -21.39 0.32
CA LYS A 41 26.60 -21.60 -0.06
C LYS A 41 27.12 -20.47 -0.95
N GLU A 42 26.34 -20.01 -1.89
CA GLU A 42 26.73 -18.93 -2.82
C GLU A 42 26.82 -17.58 -2.11
N VAL A 43 25.88 -17.29 -1.20
CA VAL A 43 25.89 -16.08 -0.36
C VAL A 43 26.98 -16.12 0.70
N GLY A 44 27.46 -17.32 1.05
CA GLY A 44 28.53 -17.52 2.04
C GLY A 44 28.05 -17.54 3.49
N GLY A 45 26.74 -17.75 3.72
CA GLY A 45 26.18 -17.81 5.07
C GLY A 45 24.75 -18.29 5.12
N GLN A 46 24.28 -18.67 6.31
CA GLN A 46 22.90 -19.13 6.50
C GLN A 46 21.92 -17.97 6.39
N LEU A 47 20.89 -18.12 5.57
CA LEU A 47 19.79 -17.17 5.42
C LEU A 47 18.63 -17.48 6.36
N PHE A 48 18.51 -18.74 6.81
CA PHE A 48 17.48 -19.17 7.76
C PHE A 48 18.09 -19.87 8.98
N VAL A 49 17.53 -19.56 10.15
CA VAL A 49 17.67 -20.41 11.35
C VAL A 49 16.55 -21.44 11.31
N ARG A 50 16.94 -22.72 11.36
CA ARG A 50 16.02 -23.87 11.31
C ARG A 50 16.08 -24.62 12.62
N THR A 51 14.96 -24.75 13.30
CA THR A 51 14.78 -25.66 14.41
C THR A 51 13.69 -26.67 14.06
N SER A 52 13.54 -27.73 14.85
CA SER A 52 12.44 -28.70 14.64
C SER A 52 11.03 -28.10 14.73
N ARG A 53 10.91 -26.86 15.24
CA ARG A 53 9.61 -26.20 15.48
C ARG A 53 9.45 -24.84 14.80
N ARG A 54 10.54 -24.22 14.32
CA ARG A 54 10.51 -22.86 13.78
C ARG A 54 11.52 -22.66 12.66
N VAL A 55 11.12 -21.89 11.66
CA VAL A 55 11.98 -21.32 10.62
C VAL A 55 11.92 -19.81 10.79
N GLN A 56 13.07 -19.14 10.81
CA GLN A 56 13.19 -17.69 10.92
C GLN A 56 14.32 -17.21 10.02
N LEU A 57 14.23 -15.99 9.51
CA LEU A 57 15.34 -15.36 8.81
C LEU A 57 16.47 -15.02 9.77
N THR A 58 17.71 -15.19 9.30
CA THR A 58 18.88 -14.60 9.97
C THR A 58 18.97 -13.10 9.65
N PRO A 59 19.80 -12.32 10.35
CA PRO A 59 20.09 -10.93 9.93
C PRO A 59 20.62 -10.85 8.50
N LEU A 60 21.41 -11.84 8.05
CA LEU A 60 21.88 -11.95 6.68
C LEU A 60 20.71 -12.25 5.72
N GLY A 61 19.81 -13.17 6.12
CA GLY A 61 18.61 -13.51 5.36
C GLY A 61 17.68 -12.32 5.19
N GLU A 62 17.48 -11.52 6.23
CA GLU A 62 16.69 -10.30 6.13
C GLU A 62 17.32 -9.26 5.19
N LYS A 63 18.63 -9.03 5.33
CA LYS A 63 19.36 -8.16 4.41
C LYS A 63 19.26 -8.64 2.97
N PHE A 64 19.39 -9.95 2.74
CA PHE A 64 19.29 -10.56 1.42
C PHE A 64 17.84 -10.41 0.87
N ARG A 65 16.82 -10.64 1.69
CA ARG A 65 15.41 -10.49 1.32
C ARG A 65 15.12 -9.07 0.83
N LEU A 66 15.52 -8.05 1.60
CA LEU A 66 15.30 -6.64 1.26
C LEU A 66 15.92 -6.26 -0.09
N GLY A 67 17.07 -6.83 -0.43
CA GLY A 67 17.73 -6.56 -1.71
C GLY A 67 17.18 -7.35 -2.89
N VAL A 68 16.83 -8.63 -2.66
CA VAL A 68 16.48 -9.54 -3.78
C VAL A 68 15.00 -9.52 -4.13
N GLU A 69 14.11 -9.22 -3.18
CA GLU A 69 12.66 -9.19 -3.41
C GLU A 69 12.24 -8.19 -4.50
N PRO A 70 12.70 -6.92 -4.47
CA PRO A 70 12.41 -5.96 -5.55
C PRO A 70 12.97 -6.41 -6.91
N ALA A 71 14.19 -6.92 -6.93
CA ALA A 71 14.83 -7.36 -8.16
C ALA A 71 14.09 -8.55 -8.81
N ALA A 72 13.64 -9.52 -8.00
CA ALA A 72 12.84 -10.65 -8.47
C ALA A 72 11.49 -10.20 -9.04
N LEU A 73 10.82 -9.25 -8.39
CA LEU A 73 9.55 -8.70 -8.88
C LEU A 73 9.71 -8.05 -10.26
N VAL A 74 10.73 -7.22 -10.44
CA VAL A 74 11.02 -6.58 -11.74
C VAL A 74 11.32 -7.62 -12.81
N LEU A 75 12.12 -8.65 -12.48
CA LEU A 75 12.47 -9.70 -13.41
C LEU A 75 11.25 -10.53 -13.84
N HIS A 76 10.39 -10.95 -12.90
CA HIS A 76 9.17 -11.68 -13.22
C HIS A 76 8.22 -10.83 -14.07
N ALA A 77 8.01 -9.57 -13.71
CA ALA A 77 7.19 -8.66 -14.51
C ALA A 77 7.70 -8.52 -15.95
N THR A 78 9.02 -8.37 -16.13
CA THR A 78 9.64 -8.28 -17.47
C THR A 78 9.44 -9.57 -18.27
N LEU A 79 9.61 -10.74 -17.65
CA LEU A 79 9.39 -12.02 -18.33
C LEU A 79 7.94 -12.21 -18.76
N ASP A 80 6.98 -11.79 -17.91
CA ASP A 80 5.56 -11.89 -18.22
C ASP A 80 5.15 -10.93 -19.33
N ASP A 81 5.67 -9.70 -19.34
CA ASP A 81 5.45 -8.73 -20.42
C ASP A 81 6.01 -9.23 -21.77
N CYS A 82 7.22 -9.79 -21.76
CA CYS A 82 7.81 -10.40 -22.95
C CYS A 82 6.99 -11.59 -23.46
N ARG A 83 6.47 -12.44 -22.57
CA ARG A 83 5.59 -13.56 -22.93
C ARG A 83 4.29 -13.07 -23.54
N ASN A 84 3.65 -12.08 -22.95
CA ASN A 84 2.41 -11.49 -23.44
C ASN A 84 2.63 -10.89 -24.83
N THR A 85 3.72 -10.14 -25.02
CA THR A 85 4.11 -9.58 -26.32
C THR A 85 4.33 -10.68 -27.35
N ALA A 86 5.05 -11.74 -27.01
CA ALA A 86 5.30 -12.87 -27.91
C ALA A 86 4.03 -13.62 -28.33
N LEU A 87 3.02 -13.63 -27.46
CA LEU A 87 1.70 -14.25 -27.72
C LEU A 87 0.71 -13.29 -28.41
N GLY A 88 1.12 -12.06 -28.73
CA GLY A 88 0.24 -11.04 -29.31
C GLY A 88 -0.89 -10.61 -28.36
N GLN A 89 -0.71 -10.84 -27.06
CA GLN A 89 -1.67 -10.41 -26.04
C GLN A 89 -1.48 -8.92 -25.71
N ALA A 90 -2.55 -8.27 -25.26
CA ALA A 90 -2.47 -6.89 -24.80
C ALA A 90 -1.45 -6.77 -23.66
N SER A 91 -0.61 -5.75 -23.73
CA SER A 91 0.26 -5.40 -22.59
C SER A 91 -0.58 -5.13 -21.35
N ARG A 92 -0.09 -5.51 -20.20
CA ARG A 92 -0.78 -5.31 -18.90
C ARG A 92 -0.05 -4.25 -18.08
N LEU A 93 -0.81 -3.36 -17.49
CA LEU A 93 -0.29 -2.30 -16.63
C LEU A 93 -0.88 -2.50 -15.21
N ARG A 94 -0.02 -2.77 -14.24
CA ARG A 94 -0.40 -2.87 -12.84
C ARG A 94 -0.46 -1.48 -12.24
N ILE A 95 -1.65 -1.06 -11.85
CA ILE A 95 -1.87 0.27 -11.29
C ILE A 95 -2.30 0.16 -9.83
N GLY A 96 -1.47 0.73 -8.95
CA GLY A 96 -1.75 0.86 -7.54
C GLY A 96 -2.74 1.99 -7.25
N PHE A 97 -3.57 1.83 -6.22
CA PHE A 97 -4.48 2.87 -5.76
C PHE A 97 -4.76 2.75 -4.26
N LEU A 98 -5.15 3.87 -3.64
CA LEU A 98 -5.64 3.93 -2.27
C LEU A 98 -7.15 4.09 -2.26
N GLY A 99 -7.85 3.24 -1.48
CA GLY A 99 -9.30 3.37 -1.29
C GLY A 99 -10.09 3.33 -2.60
N GLY A 100 -10.86 4.37 -2.90
CA GLY A 100 -11.76 4.42 -4.07
C GLY A 100 -11.09 4.53 -5.45
N GLY A 101 -9.76 4.52 -5.55
CA GLY A 101 -9.03 4.63 -6.81
C GLY A 101 -9.24 5.98 -7.51
N LEU A 102 -9.59 5.95 -8.80
CA LEU A 102 -9.92 7.15 -9.59
C LEU A 102 -11.40 7.51 -9.57
N TYR A 103 -12.20 6.84 -8.76
CA TYR A 103 -13.64 7.05 -8.65
C TYR A 103 -14.34 6.97 -10.03
N GLU A 104 -15.09 8.00 -10.40
CA GLU A 104 -15.81 8.09 -11.67
C GLU A 104 -14.91 8.05 -12.91
N TYR A 105 -13.63 8.36 -12.79
CA TYR A 105 -12.66 8.34 -13.90
C TYR A 105 -12.06 6.95 -14.16
N THR A 106 -12.26 5.98 -13.29
CA THR A 106 -11.67 4.64 -13.42
C THR A 106 -12.05 3.98 -14.74
N LEU A 107 -13.35 3.95 -15.06
CA LEU A 107 -13.83 3.30 -16.28
C LEU A 107 -13.45 4.05 -17.56
N PRO A 108 -13.58 5.40 -17.67
CA PRO A 108 -13.05 6.14 -18.79
C PRO A 108 -11.56 5.95 -19.02
N PHE A 109 -10.76 5.92 -17.96
CA PHE A 109 -9.31 5.71 -18.01
C PHE A 109 -8.95 4.34 -18.61
N VAL A 110 -9.53 3.26 -18.08
CA VAL A 110 -9.30 1.90 -18.59
C VAL A 110 -9.71 1.78 -20.05
N ARG A 111 -10.89 2.31 -20.42
CA ARG A 111 -11.37 2.31 -21.80
C ARG A 111 -10.42 3.06 -22.74
N HIS A 112 -9.84 4.17 -22.27
CA HIS A 112 -8.89 4.96 -23.05
C HIS A 112 -7.60 4.16 -23.31
N LEU A 113 -7.02 3.54 -22.26
CA LEU A 113 -5.82 2.73 -22.38
C LEU A 113 -6.03 1.55 -23.32
N ARG A 114 -7.13 0.83 -23.17
CA ARG A 114 -7.45 -0.32 -24.05
C ARG A 114 -7.64 0.09 -25.51
N ARG A 115 -8.40 1.18 -25.76
CA ARG A 115 -8.72 1.63 -27.14
C ARG A 115 -7.53 2.23 -27.86
N LYS A 116 -6.70 3.02 -27.18
CA LYS A 116 -5.62 3.78 -27.80
C LYS A 116 -4.28 3.02 -27.82
N PHE A 117 -4.03 2.25 -26.77
CA PHE A 117 -2.72 1.64 -26.56
C PHE A 117 -2.77 0.10 -26.51
N GLN A 118 -3.96 -0.49 -26.53
CA GLN A 118 -4.17 -1.94 -26.37
C GLN A 118 -3.56 -2.47 -25.04
N ILE A 119 -3.71 -1.66 -23.97
CA ILE A 119 -3.23 -1.99 -22.63
C ILE A 119 -4.42 -2.37 -21.76
N ASP A 120 -4.34 -3.53 -21.13
CA ASP A 120 -5.23 -3.92 -20.04
C ASP A 120 -4.66 -3.46 -18.68
N VAL A 121 -5.55 -3.18 -17.72
CA VAL A 121 -5.16 -2.70 -16.39
C VAL A 121 -5.47 -3.75 -15.34
N ASP A 122 -4.47 -4.09 -14.55
CA ASP A 122 -4.59 -4.86 -13.31
C ASP A 122 -4.56 -3.88 -12.13
N TRP A 123 -5.67 -3.80 -11.41
CA TRP A 123 -5.79 -2.92 -10.26
C TRP A 123 -5.24 -3.58 -9.00
N VAL A 124 -4.39 -2.86 -8.28
CA VAL A 124 -3.77 -3.32 -7.03
C VAL A 124 -4.10 -2.32 -5.92
N GLU A 125 -4.93 -2.74 -4.95
CA GLU A 125 -5.17 -1.92 -3.76
C GLU A 125 -3.91 -1.89 -2.89
N LEU A 126 -3.46 -0.70 -2.56
CA LEU A 126 -2.27 -0.46 -1.74
C LEU A 126 -2.67 -0.10 -0.31
N SER A 127 -1.82 -0.45 0.64
CA SER A 127 -1.95 0.06 2.01
C SER A 127 -1.46 1.51 2.10
N LEU A 128 -1.80 2.18 3.19
CA LEU A 128 -1.29 3.54 3.48
C LEU A 128 0.23 3.54 3.62
N LEU A 129 0.81 2.42 4.04
CA LEU A 129 2.23 2.32 4.37
C LEU A 129 3.10 2.04 3.14
N ASP A 130 2.63 1.18 2.24
CA ASP A 130 3.41 0.70 1.10
C ASP A 130 3.10 1.41 -0.23
N GLN A 131 2.23 2.42 -0.22
CA GLN A 131 1.79 3.13 -1.42
C GLN A 131 2.94 3.70 -2.28
N PHE A 132 4.04 4.10 -1.67
CA PHE A 132 5.20 4.63 -2.38
C PHE A 132 6.19 3.52 -2.72
N GLU A 133 6.45 2.62 -1.77
CA GLU A 133 7.37 1.50 -1.97
C GLU A 133 6.86 0.51 -3.01
N ALA A 134 5.56 0.35 -3.19
CA ALA A 134 4.99 -0.59 -4.15
C ALA A 134 5.49 -0.35 -5.58
N ILE A 135 5.79 0.91 -5.94
CA ILE A 135 6.34 1.27 -7.25
C ILE A 135 7.84 0.92 -7.30
N THR A 136 8.61 1.35 -6.31
CA THR A 136 10.07 1.10 -6.27
C THR A 136 10.40 -0.39 -6.12
N LEU A 137 9.54 -1.14 -5.46
CA LEU A 137 9.63 -2.60 -5.34
C LEU A 137 9.08 -3.35 -6.56
N GLY A 138 8.58 -2.64 -7.60
CA GLY A 138 8.02 -3.27 -8.79
C GLY A 138 6.75 -4.08 -8.57
N LYS A 139 6.03 -3.86 -7.46
CA LYS A 139 4.71 -4.47 -7.21
C LYS A 139 3.66 -3.90 -8.16
N VAL A 140 3.77 -2.61 -8.48
CA VAL A 140 2.97 -1.90 -9.46
C VAL A 140 3.84 -1.07 -10.39
N ASP A 141 3.34 -0.79 -11.58
CA ASP A 141 4.08 -0.03 -12.61
C ASP A 141 3.83 1.48 -12.47
N ALA A 142 2.66 1.84 -11.94
CA ALA A 142 2.28 3.20 -11.57
C ALA A 142 1.29 3.15 -10.41
N ALA A 143 1.08 4.28 -9.73
CA ALA A 143 0.06 4.37 -8.70
C ALA A 143 -0.64 5.74 -8.69
N PHE A 144 -1.91 5.74 -8.31
CA PHE A 144 -2.64 6.94 -7.96
C PHE A 144 -2.45 7.20 -6.47
N CYS A 145 -1.69 8.23 -6.16
CA CYS A 145 -1.36 8.62 -4.79
C CYS A 145 -1.87 10.01 -4.47
N ARG A 146 -2.08 10.28 -3.20
CA ARG A 146 -2.33 11.63 -2.69
C ARG A 146 -1.00 12.32 -2.44
N LEU A 147 -0.94 13.63 -2.75
CA LEU A 147 0.25 14.44 -2.46
C LEU A 147 0.26 14.91 -1.00
N PRO A 148 1.41 15.28 -0.45
CA PRO A 148 2.72 15.39 -1.11
C PRO A 148 3.41 14.04 -1.33
N LEU A 149 4.18 13.93 -2.40
CA LEU A 149 5.05 12.79 -2.66
C LEU A 149 6.37 13.00 -1.89
N SER A 150 6.68 12.09 -0.98
CA SER A 150 7.89 12.14 -0.13
C SER A 150 8.67 10.84 -0.23
N HIS A 151 9.10 10.48 -1.43
CA HIS A 151 9.85 9.23 -1.62
C HIS A 151 10.90 9.41 -2.72
N ASP A 152 12.17 9.14 -2.38
CA ASP A 152 13.26 9.13 -3.34
C ASP A 152 13.05 8.02 -4.39
N GLY A 153 13.36 8.34 -5.65
CA GLY A 153 13.22 7.40 -6.75
C GLY A 153 11.84 7.34 -7.40
N LEU A 154 10.85 8.10 -6.92
CA LEU A 154 9.55 8.25 -7.57
C LEU A 154 9.47 9.54 -8.39
N VAL A 155 8.77 9.46 -9.51
CA VAL A 155 8.50 10.60 -10.39
C VAL A 155 7.00 10.87 -10.40
N GLN A 156 6.62 12.10 -10.05
CA GLN A 156 5.26 12.57 -10.21
C GLN A 156 5.01 12.88 -11.68
N CYS A 157 4.17 12.06 -12.35
CA CYS A 157 3.86 12.24 -13.77
C CYS A 157 2.89 13.40 -14.00
N ALA A 158 1.81 13.47 -13.23
CA ALA A 158 0.79 14.49 -13.34
C ALA A 158 -0.01 14.66 -12.05
N VAL A 159 -0.58 15.84 -11.85
CA VAL A 159 -1.69 16.06 -10.92
C VAL A 159 -2.98 15.90 -11.72
N LEU A 160 -3.81 14.93 -11.38
CA LEU A 160 -5.03 14.62 -12.12
C LEU A 160 -6.18 15.54 -11.70
N PHE A 161 -6.29 15.81 -10.41
CA PHE A 161 -7.30 16.72 -9.84
C PHE A 161 -6.87 17.19 -8.45
N GLU A 162 -7.45 18.28 -8.03
CA GLU A 162 -7.42 18.76 -6.66
C GLU A 162 -8.77 18.52 -6.00
N GLU A 163 -8.78 18.24 -4.72
CA GLU A 163 -10.01 18.02 -3.94
C GLU A 163 -9.93 18.71 -2.58
N LYS A 164 -11.08 19.10 -2.07
CA LYS A 164 -11.16 19.66 -0.73
C LYS A 164 -10.92 18.57 0.32
N LYS A 165 -10.41 18.98 1.46
CA LYS A 165 -10.35 18.13 2.64
C LYS A 165 -11.73 18.09 3.31
N LYS A 166 -12.13 16.92 3.69
CA LYS A 166 -13.34 16.64 4.45
C LYS A 166 -12.99 15.92 5.75
N LEU A 167 -13.82 16.08 6.75
CA LEU A 167 -13.74 15.32 7.99
C LEU A 167 -14.86 14.29 8.02
N VAL A 168 -14.52 13.02 8.10
CA VAL A 168 -15.49 11.93 8.32
C VAL A 168 -15.58 11.68 9.83
N MET A 169 -16.80 11.61 10.33
CA MET A 169 -17.10 11.49 11.75
C MET A 169 -18.38 10.67 11.97
N PRO A 170 -18.62 10.13 13.18
CA PRO A 170 -19.89 9.48 13.53
C PRO A 170 -21.10 10.39 13.31
N ALA A 171 -22.27 9.82 13.04
CA ALA A 171 -23.49 10.58 12.69
C ALA A 171 -24.00 11.49 13.84
N ASP A 172 -23.69 11.14 15.07
CA ASP A 172 -24.05 11.88 16.28
C ASP A 172 -22.94 12.80 16.80
N HIS A 173 -21.88 12.99 15.98
CA HIS A 173 -20.74 13.79 16.40
C HIS A 173 -21.10 15.27 16.54
N ARG A 174 -20.50 15.97 17.52
CA ARG A 174 -20.75 17.39 17.85
C ARG A 174 -20.54 18.38 16.69
N LEU A 175 -19.79 17.99 15.65
CA LEU A 175 -19.48 18.82 14.49
C LEU A 175 -20.39 18.54 13.28
N CYS A 176 -21.34 17.59 13.37
CA CYS A 176 -22.16 17.18 12.23
C CYS A 176 -23.03 18.27 11.64
N ASP A 177 -23.50 19.22 12.48
CA ASP A 177 -24.39 20.32 12.07
C ASP A 177 -23.64 21.55 11.58
N ARG A 178 -22.32 21.44 11.38
CA ARG A 178 -21.52 22.56 10.90
C ARG A 178 -21.27 22.45 9.39
N ASP A 179 -21.57 23.50 8.66
CA ASP A 179 -21.26 23.62 7.22
C ASP A 179 -19.75 23.66 6.97
N TRP A 180 -18.98 24.14 7.95
CA TRP A 180 -17.55 24.31 7.89
C TRP A 180 -16.90 24.02 9.25
N ILE A 181 -15.82 23.25 9.22
CA ILE A 181 -15.07 22.86 10.41
C ILE A 181 -13.71 23.57 10.41
N ASP A 182 -13.45 24.33 11.45
CA ASP A 182 -12.13 24.91 11.69
C ASP A 182 -11.13 23.79 11.99
N PRO A 183 -9.99 23.71 11.27
CA PRO A 183 -8.94 22.74 11.57
C PRO A 183 -8.46 22.76 13.02
N GLU A 184 -8.62 23.87 13.74
CA GLU A 184 -8.32 23.98 15.18
C GLU A 184 -9.24 23.12 16.06
N GLU A 185 -10.42 22.74 15.58
CA GLU A 185 -11.30 21.82 16.32
C GLU A 185 -10.70 20.42 16.47
N LEU A 186 -9.77 20.04 15.59
CA LEU A 186 -9.06 18.76 15.67
C LEU A 186 -8.28 18.59 16.97
N ALA A 187 -7.89 19.66 17.65
CA ALA A 187 -7.26 19.58 18.98
C ALA A 187 -8.17 18.97 20.06
N ARG A 188 -9.47 18.82 19.79
CA ARG A 188 -10.44 18.20 20.69
C ARG A 188 -10.88 16.83 20.22
N GLU A 189 -10.31 16.37 19.12
CA GLU A 189 -10.66 15.12 18.46
C GLU A 189 -9.55 14.09 18.59
N THR A 190 -9.90 12.85 18.30
CA THR A 190 -8.95 11.77 18.15
C THR A 190 -8.82 11.46 16.66
N VAL A 191 -7.58 11.39 16.16
CA VAL A 191 -7.27 11.01 14.76
C VAL A 191 -6.53 9.68 14.81
N PRO A 192 -6.78 8.73 13.88
CA PRO A 192 -6.05 7.47 13.85
C PRO A 192 -4.53 7.68 13.79
N ALA A 193 -3.80 6.75 14.37
CA ALA A 193 -2.35 6.71 14.27
C ALA A 193 -1.91 5.85 13.09
N LEU A 194 -0.77 6.19 12.48
CA LEU A 194 -0.03 5.30 11.60
C LEU A 194 1.06 4.58 12.41
N PRO A 195 1.44 3.35 12.05
CA PRO A 195 2.65 2.75 12.57
C PRO A 195 3.86 3.65 12.31
N ASP A 196 4.88 3.57 13.16
CA ASP A 196 6.13 4.30 12.96
C ASP A 196 6.73 3.94 11.61
N ASN A 197 6.58 4.84 10.65
CA ASN A 197 7.09 4.69 9.30
C ASN A 197 7.65 6.03 8.81
N HIS A 198 8.96 6.15 8.85
CA HIS A 198 9.68 7.37 8.44
C HIS A 198 9.53 7.70 6.94
N GLN A 199 9.10 6.75 6.12
CA GLN A 199 8.96 6.96 4.67
C GLN A 199 7.72 7.77 4.28
N LEU A 200 6.73 7.88 5.17
CA LEU A 200 5.53 8.68 4.90
C LEU A 200 5.68 10.17 5.21
N GLY A 201 6.63 10.57 6.03
CA GLY A 201 7.06 11.96 6.30
C GLY A 201 5.99 13.05 6.14
N ALA A 202 6.20 13.94 5.16
CA ALA A 202 5.28 15.04 4.88
C ALA A 202 3.87 14.58 4.48
N TRP A 203 3.73 13.41 3.85
CA TRP A 203 2.43 12.85 3.52
C TRP A 203 1.61 12.54 4.79
N ALA A 204 2.23 11.88 5.75
CA ALA A 204 1.58 11.58 7.03
C ALA A 204 1.17 12.87 7.77
N ALA A 205 2.02 13.89 7.79
CA ALA A 205 1.72 15.16 8.43
C ALA A 205 0.50 15.88 7.81
N VAL A 206 0.24 15.67 6.52
CA VAL A 206 -0.91 16.28 5.82
C VAL A 206 -2.21 15.50 6.02
N HIS A 207 -2.13 14.16 6.03
CA HIS A 207 -3.32 13.30 6.05
C HIS A 207 -3.66 12.75 7.44
N PHE A 208 -2.66 12.67 8.31
CA PHE A 208 -2.76 12.23 9.71
C PHE A 208 -2.01 13.21 10.60
N PRO A 209 -2.46 14.48 10.71
CA PRO A 209 -1.74 15.51 11.46
C PRO A 209 -1.70 15.17 12.95
N ASP A 210 -0.58 15.45 13.60
CA ASP A 210 -0.38 15.34 15.06
C ASP A 210 -0.53 16.68 15.79
N HIS A 211 -0.61 17.77 15.02
CA HIS A 211 -0.86 19.13 15.52
C HIS A 211 -1.84 19.88 14.62
N THR A 212 -2.58 20.79 15.19
CA THR A 212 -3.40 21.76 14.45
C THR A 212 -2.51 22.82 13.81
N PRO A 213 -3.05 23.67 12.89
CA PRO A 213 -2.28 24.77 12.30
C PRO A 213 -1.64 25.72 13.32
N SER A 214 -2.26 25.95 14.46
CA SER A 214 -1.69 26.75 15.56
C SER A 214 -0.68 25.99 16.45
N GLY A 215 -0.40 24.71 16.15
CA GLY A 215 0.55 23.88 16.89
C GLY A 215 -0.05 23.19 18.14
N ARG A 216 -1.37 23.13 18.29
CA ARG A 216 -2.01 22.39 19.38
C ARG A 216 -1.98 20.89 19.10
N PRO A 217 -1.64 20.04 20.08
CA PRO A 217 -1.57 18.59 19.87
C PRO A 217 -2.95 17.99 19.59
N ILE A 218 -2.98 16.97 18.72
CA ILE A 218 -4.15 16.18 18.38
C ILE A 218 -3.99 14.79 19.01
N ALA A 219 -5.04 14.29 19.68
CA ALA A 219 -5.01 12.97 20.28
C ALA A 219 -4.89 11.86 19.23
N ARG A 220 -4.11 10.82 19.54
CA ARG A 220 -3.92 9.65 18.69
C ARG A 220 -4.83 8.50 19.11
N GLY A 221 -5.54 7.96 18.13
CA GLY A 221 -6.43 6.83 18.27
C GLY A 221 -5.79 5.50 17.83
N PRO A 222 -6.62 4.53 17.45
CA PRO A 222 -6.15 3.24 16.97
C PRO A 222 -5.18 3.36 15.80
N VAL A 223 -4.23 2.43 15.74
CA VAL A 223 -3.28 2.32 14.62
C VAL A 223 -3.98 1.71 13.41
N VAL A 224 -3.85 2.35 12.25
CA VAL A 224 -4.46 1.93 10.99
C VAL A 224 -3.41 1.81 9.89
N THR A 225 -3.64 0.92 8.94
CA THR A 225 -2.75 0.66 7.81
C THR A 225 -3.46 0.78 6.46
N THR A 226 -4.78 0.80 6.46
CA THR A 226 -5.61 0.88 5.25
C THR A 226 -6.69 1.96 5.37
N VAL A 227 -7.17 2.44 4.24
CA VAL A 227 -8.31 3.39 4.22
C VAL A 227 -9.57 2.75 4.83
N ARG A 228 -9.76 1.44 4.65
CA ARG A 228 -10.89 0.71 5.22
C ARG A 228 -10.83 0.69 6.75
N GLU A 229 -9.66 0.47 7.34
CA GLU A 229 -9.47 0.55 8.79
C GLU A 229 -9.74 1.96 9.32
N CYS A 230 -9.32 3.00 8.58
CA CYS A 230 -9.66 4.38 8.93
C CYS A 230 -11.18 4.58 9.09
N LEU A 231 -11.97 4.03 8.18
CA LEU A 231 -13.42 4.16 8.23
C LEU A 231 -14.04 3.32 9.33
N ALA A 232 -13.51 2.12 9.58
CA ALA A 232 -13.98 1.28 10.67
C ALA A 232 -13.81 1.94 12.05
N VAL A 233 -12.70 2.67 12.30
CA VAL A 233 -12.51 3.41 13.55
C VAL A 233 -13.41 4.64 13.68
N VAL A 234 -13.88 5.20 12.55
CA VAL A 234 -14.93 6.24 12.57
C VAL A 234 -16.28 5.61 12.92
N GLU A 235 -16.63 4.49 12.29
CA GLU A 235 -17.87 3.76 12.56
C GLU A 235 -17.99 3.30 14.02
N SER A 236 -16.87 2.92 14.64
CA SER A 236 -16.81 2.56 16.05
C SER A 236 -16.88 3.77 17.02
N GLY A 237 -16.82 5.00 16.49
CA GLY A 237 -16.81 6.22 17.31
C GLY A 237 -15.47 6.52 17.99
N GLU A 238 -14.39 5.83 17.63
CA GLU A 238 -13.09 5.95 18.27
C GLU A 238 -12.23 7.10 17.71
N ALA A 239 -12.51 7.56 16.50
CA ALA A 239 -11.75 8.62 15.85
C ALA A 239 -12.54 9.35 14.77
N VAL A 240 -12.02 10.50 14.34
CA VAL A 240 -12.42 11.21 13.11
C VAL A 240 -11.30 11.11 12.09
N VAL A 241 -11.62 11.14 10.80
CA VAL A 241 -10.61 10.94 9.72
C VAL A 241 -10.69 12.03 8.67
N ILE A 242 -9.52 12.56 8.29
CA ILE A 242 -9.40 13.52 7.19
C ILE A 242 -9.33 12.76 5.88
N VAL A 243 -10.22 13.08 4.95
CA VAL A 243 -10.30 12.46 3.62
C VAL A 243 -10.39 13.51 2.53
N GLY A 244 -10.26 13.10 1.27
CA GLY A 244 -10.61 13.96 0.14
C GLY A 244 -12.12 13.92 -0.15
N GLU A 245 -12.64 14.99 -0.71
CA GLU A 245 -14.06 15.19 -1.03
C GLU A 245 -14.68 14.04 -1.84
N ARG A 246 -13.91 13.45 -2.77
CA ARG A 246 -14.41 12.35 -3.62
C ARG A 246 -14.66 11.06 -2.87
N LEU A 247 -14.05 10.87 -1.72
CA LEU A 247 -14.31 9.71 -0.87
C LEU A 247 -15.73 9.77 -0.27
N GLU A 248 -16.31 10.96 -0.13
CA GLU A 248 -17.68 11.16 0.37
C GLU A 248 -18.71 10.36 -0.44
N HIS A 249 -18.64 10.42 -1.77
CA HIS A 249 -19.57 9.67 -2.64
C HIS A 249 -19.49 8.16 -2.48
N TYR A 250 -18.36 7.64 -2.02
CA TYR A 250 -18.16 6.20 -1.86
C TYR A 250 -18.71 5.67 -0.55
N TYR A 251 -18.81 6.52 0.48
CA TYR A 251 -19.09 6.09 1.85
C TYR A 251 -20.38 6.70 2.44
N SER A 252 -20.93 7.75 1.85
CA SER A 252 -22.15 8.37 2.35
C SER A 252 -23.41 7.50 2.18
N GLU A 253 -23.40 6.54 1.24
CA GLU A 253 -24.55 5.68 0.97
C GLU A 253 -24.59 4.40 1.83
N SER A 254 -23.46 3.98 2.41
CA SER A 254 -23.33 2.67 3.06
C SER A 254 -22.99 2.70 4.56
N SER A 255 -22.51 3.81 5.09
CA SER A 255 -22.17 3.95 6.50
C SER A 255 -22.92 5.14 7.09
N GLY A 256 -23.57 4.99 8.23
CA GLY A 256 -24.22 6.08 8.95
C GLY A 256 -23.32 7.25 9.38
N ASN A 257 -22.19 7.46 8.70
CA ASN A 257 -21.21 8.50 8.98
C ASN A 257 -21.61 9.83 8.36
N ARG A 258 -21.17 10.93 8.95
CA ARG A 258 -21.31 12.28 8.43
C ARG A 258 -19.98 12.82 7.91
N VAL A 259 -20.07 13.67 6.91
CA VAL A 259 -18.92 14.31 6.26
C VAL A 259 -19.09 15.82 6.33
N GLY A 260 -18.13 16.51 6.91
CA GLY A 260 -18.12 17.98 7.03
C GLY A 260 -16.94 18.59 6.26
N ASP A 261 -17.11 19.80 5.73
CA ASP A 261 -16.04 20.55 5.09
C ASP A 261 -14.98 20.96 6.10
N LEU A 262 -13.74 20.51 5.91
CA LEU A 262 -12.60 20.94 6.71
C LEU A 262 -11.93 22.13 6.03
N GLY A 263 -11.83 23.27 6.73
CA GLY A 263 -11.26 24.49 6.19
C GLY A 263 -9.81 24.34 5.72
N ARG A 264 -9.38 25.26 4.87
CA ARG A 264 -7.98 25.32 4.44
C ARG A 264 -7.12 25.80 5.60
N SER A 265 -6.03 25.10 5.85
CA SER A 265 -4.93 25.56 6.72
C SER A 265 -4.11 26.62 6.02
#